data_ac4aae9187ef994e0e730554cb699e9a
#
_entry.id   ac4aae9187ef994e0e730554cb699e9a
#
_cell.length_a   1.000
_cell.length_b   1.000
_cell.length_c   1.000
_cell.angle_alpha   90.00
_cell.angle_beta   90.00
_cell.angle_gamma   90.00
#
_symmetry.space_group_name_H-M   'P 1'
#
loop_
_entity.id
_entity.type
_entity.pdbx_description
1 polymer ?
#
loop_
_entity_poly.entity_id
_entity_poly.type
_entity_poly.pdbx_seq_one_letter_code
_entity_poly.pdbx_strand_id
1 'polypeptide(L)'
;MSQHVDIAAELDFALHLADLADAHTLSPFYRRDFSVDWKENKTEVTELDRATERLLADEIMRHREPHAIFGEEFGSAGASSAPLTWIIDPIDGTSNYTRGIPVWATLIALVNANDEPLVAVVSAPALHSRWWAGRGMGAFNARGKIQVSNVRALDEAQVSVTHHAAWDQVGGTQKLVELQQRAYRSRGFGDFWQHMLVAEGNIDAAVDAIGLEPYDTAAVCLVVREAGGTFTDRLGAASFRNGSAVTSNGHLHSDVLNIIRC
;
A
#
# COMPACT_ATOMS: atom_id res chain seq x y z
N MET A 1 0.77 29.72 -10.07
CA MET A 1 1.81 29.07 -10.89
C MET A 1 1.97 27.68 -10.32
N SER A 2 1.67 26.62 -11.08
CA SER A 2 1.89 25.23 -10.63
C SER A 2 3.41 25.05 -10.48
N GLN A 3 3.89 24.84 -9.26
CA GLN A 3 5.29 24.43 -9.05
C GLN A 3 5.48 23.10 -9.77
N HIS A 4 6.42 23.05 -10.68
CA HIS A 4 6.82 21.82 -11.34
C HIS A 4 7.52 20.93 -10.30
N VAL A 5 6.92 19.80 -9.93
CA VAL A 5 7.51 18.83 -9.00
C VAL A 5 8.51 17.98 -9.79
N ASP A 6 9.73 17.90 -9.31
CA ASP A 6 10.74 16.99 -9.85
C ASP A 6 10.50 15.58 -9.28
N ILE A 7 9.75 14.76 -10.04
CA ILE A 7 9.36 13.41 -9.62
C ILE A 7 10.59 12.54 -9.34
N ALA A 8 11.68 12.68 -10.10
CA ALA A 8 12.89 11.89 -9.88
C ALA A 8 13.56 12.24 -8.55
N ALA A 9 13.73 13.53 -8.26
CA ALA A 9 14.30 13.98 -6.99
C ALA A 9 13.43 13.59 -5.77
N GLU A 10 12.10 13.64 -5.91
CA GLU A 10 11.21 13.21 -4.83
C GLU A 10 11.19 11.68 -4.67
N LEU A 11 11.36 10.93 -5.75
CA LEU A 11 11.49 9.47 -5.68
C LEU A 11 12.80 9.06 -5.00
N ASP A 12 13.90 9.70 -5.33
CA ASP A 12 15.19 9.47 -4.66
C ASP A 12 15.10 9.77 -3.15
N PHE A 13 14.37 10.83 -2.77
CA PHE A 13 14.14 11.13 -1.36
C PHE A 13 13.23 10.10 -0.69
N ALA A 14 12.17 9.60 -1.35
CA ALA A 14 11.32 8.55 -0.82
C ALA A 14 12.11 7.23 -0.61
N LEU A 15 13.04 6.90 -1.50
CA LEU A 15 13.94 5.75 -1.35
C LEU A 15 14.88 5.94 -0.16
N HIS A 16 15.42 7.14 0.07
CA HIS A 16 16.20 7.46 1.26
C HIS A 16 15.38 7.28 2.56
N LEU A 17 14.13 7.74 2.58
CA LEU A 17 13.24 7.53 3.72
C LEU A 17 13.02 6.02 3.99
N ALA A 18 12.83 5.22 2.93
CA ALA A 18 12.70 3.78 3.06
C ALA A 18 13.98 3.12 3.61
N ASP A 19 15.18 3.59 3.24
CA ASP A 19 16.45 3.10 3.81
C ASP A 19 16.53 3.37 5.31
N LEU A 20 16.08 4.55 5.77
CA LEU A 20 16.02 4.89 7.20
C LEU A 20 15.04 3.98 7.95
N ALA A 21 13.85 3.76 7.39
CA ALA A 21 12.84 2.88 7.98
C ALA A 21 13.34 1.44 8.09
N ASP A 22 13.92 0.89 7.03
CA ASP A 22 14.47 -0.48 7.02
C ASP A 22 15.56 -0.65 8.06
N ALA A 23 16.48 0.30 8.17
CA ALA A 23 17.56 0.28 9.16
C ALA A 23 17.02 0.31 10.60
N HIS A 24 15.90 1.01 10.81
CA HIS A 24 15.27 1.16 12.13
C HIS A 24 14.42 -0.05 12.53
N THR A 25 13.72 -0.70 11.59
CA THR A 25 12.70 -1.72 11.87
C THR A 25 13.20 -3.15 11.75
N LEU A 26 14.14 -3.45 10.83
CA LEU A 26 14.52 -4.83 10.49
C LEU A 26 15.23 -5.57 11.61
N SER A 27 16.20 -4.92 12.26
CA SER A 27 16.99 -5.57 13.31
C SER A 27 16.16 -5.89 14.56
N PRO A 28 15.30 -4.99 15.08
CA PRO A 28 14.36 -5.31 16.15
C PRO A 28 13.37 -6.43 15.79
N PHE A 29 12.87 -6.47 14.54
CA PHE A 29 12.00 -7.56 14.08
C PHE A 29 12.63 -8.93 14.29
N TYR A 30 13.85 -9.13 13.83
CA TYR A 30 14.53 -10.42 14.00
C TYR A 30 14.90 -10.74 15.45
N ARG A 31 15.25 -9.74 16.25
CA ARG A 31 15.57 -9.92 17.68
C ARG A 31 14.34 -10.03 18.57
N ARG A 32 13.16 -9.69 18.07
CA ARG A 32 11.91 -9.57 18.85
C ARG A 32 12.07 -8.59 20.01
N ASP A 33 12.79 -7.50 19.77
CA ASP A 33 13.16 -6.50 20.76
C ASP A 33 12.30 -5.25 20.59
N PHE A 34 11.05 -5.34 21.00
CA PHE A 34 10.05 -4.26 20.97
C PHE A 34 8.89 -4.55 21.94
N SER A 35 8.28 -3.50 22.41
CA SER A 35 7.03 -3.58 23.16
C SER A 35 5.82 -3.52 22.24
N VAL A 36 4.72 -4.15 22.66
CA VAL A 36 3.44 -4.15 21.92
C VAL A 36 2.37 -3.51 22.79
N ASP A 37 1.72 -2.48 22.27
CA ASP A 37 0.54 -1.85 22.85
C ASP A 37 -0.70 -2.16 21.97
N TRP A 38 -1.88 -1.79 22.48
CA TRP A 38 -3.15 -1.94 21.77
C TRP A 38 -3.80 -0.57 21.59
N LYS A 39 -4.17 -0.26 20.34
CA LYS A 39 -4.98 0.93 20.04
C LYS A 39 -6.43 0.75 20.53
N GLU A 40 -7.19 1.82 20.63
CA GLU A 40 -8.60 1.77 21.05
C GLU A 40 -9.48 0.86 20.19
N ASN A 41 -9.16 0.76 18.90
CA ASN A 41 -9.80 -0.13 17.93
C ASN A 41 -9.36 -1.60 18.03
N LYS A 42 -8.53 -1.95 19.04
CA LYS A 42 -7.98 -3.28 19.30
C LYS A 42 -6.98 -3.80 18.23
N THR A 43 -6.36 -2.92 17.47
CA THR A 43 -5.21 -3.27 16.64
C THR A 43 -3.91 -3.13 17.44
N GLU A 44 -2.92 -3.95 17.10
CA GLU A 44 -1.58 -3.87 17.69
C GLU A 44 -0.85 -2.61 17.19
N VAL A 45 0.01 -2.07 18.03
CA VAL A 45 0.99 -1.03 17.70
C VAL A 45 2.24 -1.28 18.51
N THR A 46 3.41 -1.06 17.93
CA THR A 46 4.68 -1.15 18.64
C THR A 46 5.28 0.24 18.88
N GLU A 47 6.24 0.34 19.77
CA GLU A 47 7.04 1.56 19.89
C GLU A 47 7.81 1.87 18.61
N LEU A 48 8.07 0.86 17.77
CA LEU A 48 8.80 1.03 16.51
C LEU A 48 7.93 1.71 15.46
N ASP A 49 6.62 1.45 15.40
CA ASP A 49 5.69 2.17 14.52
C ASP A 49 5.81 3.67 14.79
N ARG A 50 5.63 4.06 16.05
CA ARG A 50 5.71 5.47 16.48
C ARG A 50 7.10 6.09 16.29
N ALA A 51 8.16 5.33 16.60
CA ALA A 51 9.52 5.84 16.48
C ALA A 51 9.95 5.98 15.02
N THR A 52 9.54 5.05 14.15
CA THR A 52 9.82 5.11 12.72
C THR A 52 9.07 6.26 12.07
N GLU A 53 7.78 6.46 12.39
CA GLU A 53 7.04 7.60 11.84
C GLU A 53 7.66 8.93 12.25
N ARG A 54 8.09 9.10 13.51
CA ARG A 54 8.82 10.31 13.96
C ARG A 54 10.11 10.52 13.19
N LEU A 55 10.90 9.45 13.02
CA LEU A 55 12.16 9.50 12.28
C LEU A 55 11.93 10.01 10.85
N LEU A 56 10.93 9.46 10.15
CA LEU A 56 10.61 9.86 8.78
C LEU A 56 10.02 11.27 8.73
N ALA A 57 9.15 11.63 9.68
CA ALA A 57 8.58 12.97 9.77
C ALA A 57 9.66 14.04 10.00
N ASP A 58 10.59 13.80 10.91
CA ASP A 58 11.71 14.71 11.20
C ASP A 58 12.60 14.90 9.97
N GLU A 59 12.84 13.85 9.20
CA GLU A 59 13.63 13.91 7.97
C GLU A 59 12.91 14.68 6.86
N ILE A 60 11.60 14.46 6.70
CA ILE A 60 10.76 15.20 5.76
C ILE A 60 10.74 16.69 6.13
N MET A 61 10.47 17.04 7.38
CA MET A 61 10.41 18.44 7.82
C MET A 61 11.74 19.15 7.64
N ARG A 62 12.86 18.46 7.77
CA ARG A 62 14.20 19.03 7.59
C ARG A 62 14.52 19.32 6.12
N HIS A 63 14.03 18.50 5.18
CA HIS A 63 14.48 18.54 3.78
C HIS A 63 13.38 18.90 2.78
N ARG A 64 12.10 18.92 3.19
CA ARG A 64 10.94 19.12 2.31
C ARG A 64 9.92 20.12 2.88
N GLU A 65 10.35 21.06 3.70
CA GLU A 65 9.47 22.19 4.03
C GLU A 65 9.14 22.98 2.75
N PRO A 66 7.87 23.27 2.40
CA PRO A 66 6.67 23.26 3.23
C PRO A 66 5.70 22.07 2.98
N HIS A 67 6.19 20.86 2.75
CA HIS A 67 5.30 19.71 2.55
C HIS A 67 4.58 19.38 3.86
N ALA A 68 3.35 18.85 3.74
CA ALA A 68 2.62 18.26 4.86
C ALA A 68 2.91 16.75 5.00
N ILE A 69 2.53 16.20 6.14
CA ILE A 69 2.66 14.77 6.44
C ILE A 69 1.30 14.27 6.92
N PHE A 70 0.91 13.08 6.49
CA PHE A 70 -0.20 12.31 7.03
C PHE A 70 0.29 10.89 7.35
N GLY A 71 0.43 10.59 8.62
CA GLY A 71 0.92 9.31 9.12
C GLY A 71 -0.16 8.52 9.86
N GLU A 72 0.09 7.23 10.04
CA GLU A 72 -0.81 6.31 10.77
C GLU A 72 -0.87 6.65 12.26
N GLU A 73 0.28 6.95 12.88
CA GLU A 73 0.41 7.04 14.33
C GLU A 73 0.15 8.44 14.89
N PHE A 74 0.53 9.48 14.16
CA PHE A 74 0.42 10.87 14.61
C PHE A 74 -0.56 11.71 13.75
N GLY A 75 -1.12 11.12 12.69
CA GLY A 75 -2.07 11.82 11.82
C GLY A 75 -1.41 12.94 11.01
N SER A 76 -2.12 14.07 10.89
CA SER A 76 -1.69 15.19 10.03
C SER A 76 -0.75 16.14 10.75
N ALA A 77 0.35 16.49 10.08
CA ALA A 77 1.29 17.55 10.48
C ALA A 77 1.60 18.47 9.30
N GLY A 78 1.95 19.72 9.60
CA GLY A 78 2.21 20.77 8.58
C GLY A 78 0.95 21.56 8.21
N ALA A 79 1.07 22.45 7.22
CA ALA A 79 -0.03 23.30 6.81
C ALA A 79 -1.06 22.54 5.96
N SER A 80 -2.34 22.71 6.24
CA SER A 80 -3.43 22.12 5.43
C SER A 80 -3.47 22.64 3.98
N SER A 81 -2.79 23.75 3.71
CA SER A 81 -2.63 24.33 2.38
C SER A 81 -1.31 23.94 1.70
N ALA A 82 -0.58 22.99 2.25
CA ALA A 82 0.66 22.50 1.64
C ALA A 82 0.38 21.93 0.24
N PRO A 83 1.24 22.25 -0.74
CA PRO A 83 1.03 21.79 -2.12
C PRO A 83 1.23 20.28 -2.29
N LEU A 84 2.00 19.68 -1.39
CA LEU A 84 2.35 18.26 -1.39
C LEU A 84 2.24 17.69 0.02
N THR A 85 1.80 16.42 0.11
CA THR A 85 1.65 15.70 1.37
C THR A 85 2.34 14.34 1.27
N TRP A 86 3.23 14.05 2.22
CA TRP A 86 3.75 12.71 2.44
C TRP A 86 2.74 11.89 3.21
N ILE A 87 2.37 10.74 2.69
CA ILE A 87 1.50 9.76 3.35
C ILE A 87 2.37 8.58 3.74
N ILE A 88 2.35 8.21 5.04
CA ILE A 88 3.29 7.25 5.62
C ILE A 88 2.54 6.23 6.46
N ASP A 89 2.81 4.96 6.19
CA ASP A 89 2.60 3.86 7.12
C ASP A 89 3.98 3.33 7.53
N PRO A 90 4.38 3.47 8.80
CA PRO A 90 5.70 3.02 9.24
C PRO A 90 5.87 1.50 9.21
N ILE A 91 4.82 0.74 9.53
CA ILE A 91 4.83 -0.73 9.53
C ILE A 91 3.43 -1.27 9.14
N ASP A 92 3.10 -1.24 7.85
CA ASP A 92 1.92 -1.97 7.34
C ASP A 92 2.07 -3.45 7.66
N GLY A 93 1.02 -4.05 8.24
CA GLY A 93 1.07 -5.40 8.74
C GLY A 93 1.69 -5.51 10.15
N THR A 94 1.46 -4.56 11.07
CA THR A 94 1.93 -4.59 12.46
C THR A 94 1.58 -5.91 13.17
N SER A 95 0.43 -6.50 12.89
CA SER A 95 0.04 -7.81 13.40
C SER A 95 0.98 -8.94 12.96
N ASN A 96 1.46 -8.90 11.72
CA ASN A 96 2.49 -9.82 11.21
C ASN A 96 3.84 -9.54 11.87
N TYR A 97 4.21 -8.27 11.98
CA TYR A 97 5.44 -7.85 12.62
C TYR A 97 5.53 -8.38 14.05
N THR A 98 4.50 -8.19 14.86
CA THR A 98 4.46 -8.65 16.25
C THR A 98 4.51 -10.16 16.38
N ARG A 99 4.03 -10.91 15.38
CA ARG A 99 4.08 -12.38 15.34
C ARG A 99 5.34 -12.96 14.71
N GLY A 100 6.23 -12.12 14.14
CA GLY A 100 7.44 -12.56 13.44
C GLY A 100 7.17 -13.17 12.07
N ILE A 101 6.05 -12.81 11.48
CA ILE A 101 5.74 -13.14 10.08
C ILE A 101 6.40 -12.07 9.22
N PRO A 102 7.22 -12.43 8.20
CA PRO A 102 8.04 -11.46 7.48
C PRO A 102 7.25 -10.60 6.48
N VAL A 103 5.92 -10.69 6.45
CA VAL A 103 5.02 -9.94 5.56
C VAL A 103 4.59 -8.65 6.26
N TRP A 104 5.44 -7.65 6.20
CA TRP A 104 5.22 -6.29 6.67
C TRP A 104 6.09 -5.33 5.85
N ALA A 105 5.68 -4.06 5.75
CA ALA A 105 6.39 -3.07 4.95
C ALA A 105 6.24 -1.66 5.50
N THR A 106 7.20 -0.77 5.19
CA THR A 106 6.99 0.66 5.27
C THR A 106 6.41 1.16 3.95
N LEU A 107 5.29 1.88 4.01
CA LEU A 107 4.63 2.46 2.87
C LEU A 107 4.84 3.98 2.87
N ILE A 108 5.35 4.51 1.77
CA ILE A 108 5.63 5.94 1.61
C ILE A 108 5.05 6.42 0.29
N ALA A 109 4.22 7.45 0.32
CA ALA A 109 3.73 8.11 -0.88
C ALA A 109 3.83 9.63 -0.76
N LEU A 110 4.10 10.31 -1.86
CA LEU A 110 3.92 11.75 -2.00
C LEU A 110 2.72 12.01 -2.88
N VAL A 111 1.78 12.81 -2.42
CA VAL A 111 0.57 13.18 -3.16
C VAL A 111 0.48 14.70 -3.33
N ASN A 112 -0.14 15.13 -4.42
CA ASN A 112 -0.44 16.55 -4.62
C ASN A 112 -1.78 16.95 -3.99
N ALA A 113 -2.12 18.24 -4.05
CA ALA A 113 -3.38 18.78 -3.50
C ALA A 113 -4.67 18.23 -4.17
N ASN A 114 -4.55 17.52 -5.28
CA ASN A 114 -5.68 16.85 -5.95
C ASN A 114 -5.76 15.36 -5.60
N ASP A 115 -5.08 14.91 -4.56
CA ASP A 115 -4.97 13.49 -4.18
C ASP A 115 -4.40 12.58 -5.29
N GLU A 116 -3.50 13.13 -6.11
CA GLU A 116 -2.82 12.33 -7.12
C GLU A 116 -1.46 11.89 -6.58
N PRO A 117 -1.20 10.58 -6.43
CA PRO A 117 0.10 10.09 -6.04
C PRO A 117 1.16 10.40 -7.11
N LEU A 118 2.29 10.94 -6.68
CA LEU A 118 3.41 11.37 -7.53
C LEU A 118 4.60 10.42 -7.42
N VAL A 119 4.93 9.99 -6.21
CA VAL A 119 5.95 8.96 -5.96
C VAL A 119 5.45 7.98 -4.92
N ALA A 120 5.94 6.76 -4.96
CA ALA A 120 5.62 5.73 -4.00
C ALA A 120 6.80 4.78 -3.78
N VAL A 121 6.98 4.35 -2.54
CA VAL A 121 7.88 3.26 -2.14
C VAL A 121 7.13 2.33 -1.21
N VAL A 122 7.25 1.04 -1.45
CA VAL A 122 6.80 -0.06 -0.58
C VAL A 122 8.04 -0.86 -0.23
N SER A 123 8.53 -0.78 1.01
CA SER A 123 9.75 -1.44 1.45
C SER A 123 9.46 -2.54 2.45
N ALA A 124 9.69 -3.80 2.07
CA ALA A 124 9.49 -5.00 2.87
C ALA A 124 10.84 -5.70 3.15
N PRO A 125 11.64 -5.16 4.09
CA PRO A 125 13.03 -5.60 4.25
C PRO A 125 13.14 -7.05 4.76
N ALA A 126 12.17 -7.55 5.52
CA ALA A 126 12.14 -8.93 5.95
C ALA A 126 11.85 -9.94 4.81
N LEU A 127 11.24 -9.47 3.72
CA LEU A 127 11.08 -10.22 2.46
C LEU A 127 12.24 -9.97 1.49
N HIS A 128 13.24 -9.15 1.84
CA HIS A 128 14.30 -8.71 0.94
C HIS A 128 13.76 -8.10 -0.35
N SER A 129 12.65 -7.35 -0.25
CA SER A 129 11.91 -6.83 -1.39
C SER A 129 11.56 -5.37 -1.18
N ARG A 130 11.64 -4.60 -2.27
CA ARG A 130 11.21 -3.20 -2.33
C ARG A 130 10.62 -2.93 -3.71
N TRP A 131 9.54 -2.16 -3.74
CA TRP A 131 8.90 -1.69 -4.95
C TRP A 131 8.81 -0.18 -4.92
N TRP A 132 8.98 0.45 -6.07
CA TRP A 132 8.88 1.90 -6.17
C TRP A 132 8.32 2.34 -7.51
N ALA A 133 7.71 3.51 -7.54
CA ALA A 133 7.18 4.13 -8.74
C ALA A 133 7.25 5.65 -8.66
N GLY A 134 7.53 6.28 -9.80
CA GLY A 134 7.29 7.70 -10.04
C GLY A 134 6.20 7.85 -11.11
N ARG A 135 5.34 8.84 -10.97
CA ARG A 135 4.25 9.09 -11.91
C ARG A 135 4.80 9.31 -13.33
N GLY A 136 4.37 8.45 -14.27
CA GLY A 136 4.83 8.45 -15.66
C GLY A 136 6.21 7.83 -15.88
N MET A 137 6.85 7.28 -14.84
CA MET A 137 8.17 6.65 -14.94
C MET A 137 8.08 5.12 -15.04
N GLY A 138 6.93 4.54 -14.66
CA GLY A 138 6.74 3.10 -14.48
C GLY A 138 7.01 2.66 -13.06
N ALA A 139 6.77 1.37 -12.79
CA ALA A 139 7.03 0.72 -11.52
C ALA A 139 8.24 -0.22 -11.61
N PHE A 140 8.97 -0.35 -10.51
CA PHE A 140 10.23 -1.08 -10.45
C PHE A 140 10.36 -1.88 -9.15
N ASN A 141 11.21 -2.88 -9.18
CA ASN A 141 11.78 -3.55 -8.01
C ASN A 141 13.30 -3.77 -8.23
N ALA A 142 13.97 -4.46 -7.33
CA ALA A 142 15.41 -4.72 -7.43
C ALA A 142 15.83 -5.49 -8.70
N ARG A 143 14.89 -6.14 -9.40
CA ARG A 143 15.13 -6.87 -10.66
C ARG A 143 14.95 -5.99 -11.91
N GLY A 144 14.44 -4.77 -11.74
CA GLY A 144 14.18 -3.81 -12.82
C GLY A 144 12.70 -3.43 -12.92
N LYS A 145 12.29 -3.02 -14.11
CA LYS A 145 10.91 -2.61 -14.40
C LYS A 145 9.94 -3.79 -14.26
N ILE A 146 8.84 -3.58 -13.54
CA ILE A 146 7.78 -4.57 -13.34
C ILE A 146 6.55 -4.23 -14.18
N GLN A 147 5.73 -5.25 -14.44
CA GLN A 147 4.50 -5.12 -15.21
C GLN A 147 3.48 -6.16 -14.75
N VAL A 148 2.21 -5.79 -14.76
CA VAL A 148 1.09 -6.71 -14.49
C VAL A 148 0.99 -7.83 -15.51
N SER A 149 0.26 -8.90 -15.20
CA SER A 149 0.04 -10.04 -16.07
C SER A 149 -0.85 -9.72 -17.29
N ASN A 150 -0.91 -10.63 -18.23
CA ASN A 150 -1.76 -10.54 -19.42
C ASN A 150 -2.95 -11.53 -19.40
N VAL A 151 -3.26 -12.14 -18.26
CA VAL A 151 -4.42 -13.06 -18.10
C VAL A 151 -5.71 -12.30 -18.37
N ARG A 152 -6.63 -12.90 -19.15
CA ARG A 152 -7.84 -12.24 -19.62
C ARG A 152 -9.14 -12.93 -19.20
N ALA A 153 -9.07 -14.12 -18.66
CA ALA A 153 -10.22 -14.88 -18.21
C ALA A 153 -10.08 -15.23 -16.73
N LEU A 154 -11.17 -15.10 -15.98
CA LEU A 154 -11.15 -15.29 -14.53
C LEU A 154 -10.86 -16.76 -14.14
N ASP A 155 -11.30 -17.71 -14.94
CA ASP A 155 -11.04 -19.15 -14.78
C ASP A 155 -9.59 -19.56 -15.09
N GLU A 156 -8.77 -18.63 -15.59
CA GLU A 156 -7.32 -18.77 -15.73
C GLU A 156 -6.55 -17.99 -14.65
N ALA A 157 -7.24 -17.13 -13.90
CA ALA A 157 -6.63 -16.16 -13.01
C ALA A 157 -6.31 -16.72 -11.62
N GLN A 158 -5.17 -16.27 -11.05
CA GLN A 158 -4.90 -16.37 -9.64
C GLN A 158 -5.29 -15.08 -8.93
N VAL A 159 -6.14 -15.18 -7.89
CA VAL A 159 -6.61 -14.04 -7.12
C VAL A 159 -6.17 -14.11 -5.66
N SER A 160 -6.00 -12.94 -5.02
CA SER A 160 -5.87 -12.82 -3.57
C SER A 160 -7.11 -12.16 -3.00
N VAL A 161 -7.64 -12.70 -1.91
CA VAL A 161 -8.82 -12.17 -1.24
C VAL A 161 -8.54 -12.10 0.25
N THR A 162 -8.65 -10.90 0.82
CA THR A 162 -8.56 -10.66 2.26
C THR A 162 -9.97 -10.53 2.83
N HIS A 163 -10.43 -11.56 3.54
CA HIS A 163 -11.70 -11.50 4.26
C HIS A 163 -11.51 -10.71 5.56
N HIS A 164 -12.43 -9.79 5.82
CA HIS A 164 -12.54 -9.05 7.07
C HIS A 164 -14.02 -8.91 7.46
N ALA A 165 -14.32 -8.80 8.75
CA ALA A 165 -15.70 -8.72 9.26
C ALA A 165 -16.54 -7.58 8.64
N ALA A 166 -15.90 -6.51 8.15
CA ALA A 166 -16.60 -5.45 7.45
C ALA A 166 -17.22 -5.89 6.11
N TRP A 167 -16.72 -6.97 5.46
CA TRP A 167 -17.37 -7.58 4.31
C TRP A 167 -18.72 -8.20 4.66
N ASP A 168 -18.85 -8.79 5.86
CA ASP A 168 -20.16 -9.32 6.35
C ASP A 168 -21.16 -8.19 6.54
N GLN A 169 -20.72 -7.04 7.05
CA GLN A 169 -21.59 -5.87 7.32
C GLN A 169 -22.20 -5.29 6.04
N VAL A 170 -21.50 -5.38 4.92
CA VAL A 170 -22.00 -4.92 3.60
C VAL A 170 -22.62 -6.06 2.77
N GLY A 171 -22.77 -7.27 3.33
CA GLY A 171 -23.31 -8.42 2.62
C GLY A 171 -22.39 -8.98 1.54
N GLY A 172 -21.07 -8.69 1.61
CA GLY A 172 -20.11 -9.02 0.57
C GLY A 172 -19.43 -10.38 0.70
N THR A 173 -19.48 -11.05 1.85
CA THR A 173 -18.74 -12.29 2.10
C THR A 173 -19.05 -13.37 1.06
N GLN A 174 -20.32 -13.58 0.72
CA GLN A 174 -20.72 -14.56 -0.30
C GLN A 174 -20.18 -14.21 -1.70
N LYS A 175 -20.01 -12.94 -1.97
CA LYS A 175 -19.42 -12.44 -3.23
C LYS A 175 -17.91 -12.67 -3.31
N LEU A 176 -17.21 -12.56 -2.19
CA LEU A 176 -15.80 -12.97 -2.11
C LEU A 176 -15.64 -14.46 -2.36
N VAL A 177 -16.52 -15.30 -1.79
CA VAL A 177 -16.55 -16.74 -2.04
C VAL A 177 -16.83 -17.03 -3.52
N GLU A 178 -17.78 -16.34 -4.15
CA GLU A 178 -18.06 -16.47 -5.58
C GLU A 178 -16.81 -16.14 -6.43
N LEU A 179 -16.12 -15.04 -6.14
CA LEU A 179 -14.88 -14.69 -6.82
C LEU A 179 -13.82 -15.79 -6.70
N GLN A 180 -13.63 -16.33 -5.49
CA GLN A 180 -12.68 -17.42 -5.24
C GLN A 180 -13.03 -18.71 -6.00
N GLN A 181 -14.33 -19.03 -6.13
CA GLN A 181 -14.81 -20.23 -6.84
C GLN A 181 -14.69 -20.09 -8.36
N ARG A 182 -14.80 -18.87 -8.89
CA ARG A 182 -14.72 -18.62 -10.33
C ARG A 182 -13.28 -18.47 -10.83
N ALA A 183 -12.34 -18.11 -9.94
CA ALA A 183 -10.93 -18.00 -10.29
C ALA A 183 -10.28 -19.40 -10.39
N TYR A 184 -9.26 -19.52 -11.25
CA TYR A 184 -8.43 -20.73 -11.32
C TYR A 184 -7.83 -21.09 -9.96
N ARG A 185 -7.36 -20.08 -9.22
CA ARG A 185 -6.76 -20.25 -7.90
C ARG A 185 -7.00 -19.05 -7.02
N SER A 186 -7.30 -19.28 -5.75
CA SER A 186 -7.35 -18.22 -4.75
C SER A 186 -6.34 -18.46 -3.62
N ARG A 187 -5.79 -17.34 -3.11
CA ARG A 187 -4.94 -17.28 -1.92
C ARG A 187 -5.31 -16.04 -1.11
N GLY A 188 -4.94 -15.99 0.15
CA GLY A 188 -4.98 -14.81 1.00
C GLY A 188 -3.55 -14.40 1.32
N PHE A 189 -2.97 -13.50 0.54
CA PHE A 189 -1.64 -12.96 0.82
C PHE A 189 -1.70 -11.79 1.80
N GLY A 190 -2.74 -10.94 1.66
CA GLY A 190 -3.05 -9.83 2.56
C GLY A 190 -2.15 -8.63 2.42
N ASP A 191 -2.57 -7.57 3.09
CA ASP A 191 -1.84 -6.31 3.28
C ASP A 191 -1.24 -5.78 1.95
N PHE A 192 -0.19 -4.97 2.01
CA PHE A 192 0.51 -4.46 0.82
C PHE A 192 0.92 -5.55 -0.17
N TRP A 193 1.25 -6.76 0.31
CA TRP A 193 1.94 -7.77 -0.50
C TRP A 193 1.08 -8.29 -1.64
N GLN A 194 -0.21 -8.51 -1.43
CA GLN A 194 -1.12 -8.94 -2.49
C GLN A 194 -1.14 -7.96 -3.68
N HIS A 195 -1.08 -6.66 -3.41
CA HIS A 195 -1.07 -5.62 -4.43
C HIS A 195 0.27 -5.56 -5.18
N MET A 196 1.38 -5.79 -4.48
CA MET A 196 2.70 -5.88 -5.10
C MET A 196 2.83 -7.11 -5.99
N LEU A 197 2.22 -8.23 -5.60
CA LEU A 197 2.14 -9.42 -6.45
C LEU A 197 1.32 -9.19 -7.72
N VAL A 198 0.26 -8.37 -7.66
CA VAL A 198 -0.46 -7.90 -8.87
C VAL A 198 0.45 -7.04 -9.73
N ALA A 199 1.15 -6.07 -9.15
CA ALA A 199 2.05 -5.17 -9.89
C ALA A 199 3.20 -5.92 -10.58
N GLU A 200 3.68 -7.02 -10.00
CA GLU A 200 4.70 -7.90 -10.59
C GLU A 200 4.14 -8.90 -11.62
N GLY A 201 2.81 -8.98 -11.79
CA GLY A 201 2.17 -9.98 -12.66
C GLY A 201 2.22 -11.40 -12.11
N ASN A 202 2.52 -11.59 -10.83
CA ASN A 202 2.59 -12.90 -10.15
C ASN A 202 1.19 -13.43 -9.79
N ILE A 203 0.23 -12.52 -9.60
CA ILE A 203 -1.20 -12.81 -9.51
C ILE A 203 -1.97 -11.77 -10.34
N ASP A 204 -3.25 -12.00 -10.59
CA ASP A 204 -3.99 -11.26 -11.60
C ASP A 204 -4.96 -10.24 -11.02
N ALA A 205 -5.43 -10.47 -9.80
CA ALA A 205 -6.26 -9.53 -9.05
C ALA A 205 -6.13 -9.74 -7.53
N ALA A 206 -6.37 -8.66 -6.79
CA ALA A 206 -6.46 -8.68 -5.33
C ALA A 206 -7.66 -7.86 -4.86
N VAL A 207 -8.38 -8.39 -3.86
CA VAL A 207 -9.49 -7.73 -3.16
C VAL A 207 -9.15 -7.68 -1.69
N ASP A 208 -9.03 -6.48 -1.16
CA ASP A 208 -8.59 -6.26 0.20
C ASP A 208 -9.74 -6.09 1.20
N ALA A 209 -9.41 -5.91 2.47
CA ALA A 209 -10.31 -5.58 3.56
C ALA A 209 -11.09 -4.29 3.29
N ILE A 210 -12.14 -4.07 4.06
CA ILE A 210 -12.84 -2.79 4.14
C ILE A 210 -12.44 -2.12 5.46
N GLY A 211 -12.24 -0.80 5.42
CA GLY A 211 -11.76 -0.01 6.54
C GLY A 211 -10.30 0.38 6.41
N LEU A 212 -9.75 0.30 5.19
CA LEU A 212 -8.40 0.77 4.89
C LEU A 212 -8.33 2.30 4.95
N GLU A 213 -7.19 2.79 5.38
CA GLU A 213 -6.89 4.20 5.44
C GLU A 213 -5.96 4.64 4.27
N PRO A 214 -5.79 5.94 4.02
CA PRO A 214 -4.94 6.41 2.93
C PRO A 214 -3.48 5.95 3.03
N TYR A 215 -2.95 5.71 4.24
CA TYR A 215 -1.58 5.26 4.43
C TYR A 215 -1.39 3.80 3.99
N ASP A 216 -2.44 2.93 4.07
CA ASP A 216 -2.41 1.56 3.55
C ASP A 216 -2.40 1.52 2.01
N THR A 217 -2.97 2.55 1.37
CA THR A 217 -3.42 2.44 -0.03
C THR A 217 -2.74 3.39 -1.01
N ALA A 218 -2.24 4.55 -0.58
CA ALA A 218 -1.67 5.56 -1.48
C ALA A 218 -0.43 5.05 -2.24
N ALA A 219 0.49 4.38 -1.54
CA ALA A 219 1.71 3.84 -2.14
C ALA A 219 1.39 2.68 -3.09
N VAL A 220 0.58 1.72 -2.65
CA VAL A 220 0.20 0.57 -3.48
C VAL A 220 -0.58 0.99 -4.73
N CYS A 221 -1.42 2.03 -4.62
CA CYS A 221 -2.17 2.59 -5.73
C CYS A 221 -1.25 3.04 -6.88
N LEU A 222 -0.20 3.81 -6.58
CA LEU A 222 0.72 4.29 -7.61
C LEU A 222 1.54 3.15 -8.21
N VAL A 223 2.11 2.27 -7.38
CA VAL A 223 2.92 1.16 -7.87
C VAL A 223 2.12 0.27 -8.84
N VAL A 224 0.88 -0.08 -8.48
CA VAL A 224 0.02 -0.89 -9.37
C VAL A 224 -0.30 -0.17 -10.68
N ARG A 225 -0.64 1.13 -10.62
CA ARG A 225 -0.96 1.92 -11.82
C ARG A 225 0.24 2.07 -12.75
N GLU A 226 1.41 2.35 -12.20
CA GLU A 226 2.64 2.51 -12.97
C GLU A 226 3.18 1.17 -13.53
N ALA A 227 2.75 0.04 -12.93
CA ALA A 227 2.97 -1.29 -13.50
C ALA A 227 1.99 -1.64 -14.63
N GLY A 228 1.05 -0.75 -14.97
CA GLY A 228 0.03 -0.94 -16.00
C GLY A 228 -1.25 -1.61 -15.51
N GLY A 229 -1.41 -1.79 -14.20
CA GLY A 229 -2.61 -2.32 -13.56
C GLY A 229 -3.68 -1.26 -13.29
N THR A 230 -4.77 -1.72 -12.68
CA THR A 230 -5.89 -0.88 -12.25
C THR A 230 -6.06 -0.97 -10.74
N PHE A 231 -6.23 0.18 -10.11
CA PHE A 231 -6.59 0.34 -8.70
C PHE A 231 -7.90 1.11 -8.58
N THR A 232 -8.87 0.58 -7.84
CA THR A 232 -10.10 1.27 -7.42
C THR A 232 -10.50 0.89 -6.00
N ASP A 233 -11.50 1.59 -5.45
CA ASP A 233 -12.24 1.05 -4.31
C ASP A 233 -13.14 -0.12 -4.75
N ARG A 234 -13.83 -0.76 -3.79
CA ARG A 234 -14.76 -1.87 -4.04
C ARG A 234 -15.98 -1.51 -4.90
N LEU A 235 -16.28 -0.21 -5.05
CA LEU A 235 -17.38 0.31 -5.86
C LEU A 235 -16.91 0.78 -7.25
N GLY A 236 -15.59 0.75 -7.50
CA GLY A 236 -14.98 1.09 -8.78
C GLY A 236 -14.57 2.56 -8.90
N ALA A 237 -14.57 3.33 -7.81
CA ALA A 237 -14.00 4.68 -7.83
C ALA A 237 -12.47 4.63 -7.76
N ALA A 238 -11.81 5.40 -8.63
CA ALA A 238 -10.35 5.46 -8.72
C ALA A 238 -9.74 6.33 -7.62
N SER A 239 -10.02 5.99 -6.35
CA SER A 239 -9.57 6.73 -5.17
C SER A 239 -8.92 5.79 -4.16
N PHE A 240 -7.80 6.20 -3.60
CA PHE A 240 -7.14 5.50 -2.49
C PHE A 240 -7.70 5.92 -1.11
N ARG A 241 -8.69 6.83 -1.06
CA ARG A 241 -9.27 7.36 0.19
C ARG A 241 -10.60 6.72 0.59
N ASN A 242 -11.11 5.79 -0.21
CA ASN A 242 -12.48 5.28 -0.03
C ASN A 242 -12.58 4.02 0.84
N GLY A 243 -11.56 3.73 1.64
CA GLY A 243 -11.60 2.69 2.68
C GLY A 243 -11.62 1.25 2.17
N SER A 244 -11.26 1.00 0.91
CA SER A 244 -11.12 -0.34 0.35
C SER A 244 -10.25 -0.32 -0.90
N ALA A 245 -9.63 -1.46 -1.24
CA ALA A 245 -8.76 -1.58 -2.39
C ALA A 245 -9.08 -2.84 -3.23
N VAL A 246 -9.21 -2.63 -4.52
CA VAL A 246 -9.29 -3.67 -5.54
C VAL A 246 -8.23 -3.36 -6.59
N THR A 247 -7.29 -4.28 -6.76
CA THR A 247 -6.25 -4.16 -7.79
C THR A 247 -6.32 -5.31 -8.78
N SER A 248 -5.94 -5.06 -10.01
CA SER A 248 -5.88 -6.09 -11.05
C SER A 248 -4.92 -5.72 -12.17
N ASN A 249 -4.70 -6.67 -13.06
CA ASN A 249 -3.97 -6.47 -14.31
C ASN A 249 -4.72 -5.58 -15.35
N GLY A 250 -5.86 -4.99 -14.98
CA GLY A 250 -6.70 -4.16 -15.85
C GLY A 250 -7.67 -4.98 -16.70
N HIS A 251 -7.27 -6.11 -17.25
CA HIS A 251 -8.14 -6.94 -18.07
C HIS A 251 -9.30 -7.55 -17.28
N LEU A 252 -9.05 -7.95 -16.04
CA LEU A 252 -10.03 -8.61 -15.16
C LEU A 252 -10.78 -7.65 -14.24
N HIS A 253 -10.44 -6.36 -14.24
CA HIS A 253 -10.93 -5.43 -13.22
C HIS A 253 -12.46 -5.33 -13.19
N SER A 254 -13.07 -5.19 -14.35
CA SER A 254 -14.53 -5.11 -14.47
C SER A 254 -15.22 -6.41 -14.03
N ASP A 255 -14.65 -7.57 -14.35
CA ASP A 255 -15.22 -8.86 -13.97
C ASP A 255 -15.16 -9.06 -12.45
N VAL A 256 -14.02 -8.71 -11.83
CA VAL A 256 -13.88 -8.73 -10.36
C VAL A 256 -14.89 -7.80 -9.70
N LEU A 257 -14.98 -6.53 -10.13
CA LEU A 257 -15.94 -5.58 -9.59
C LEU A 257 -17.39 -6.02 -9.76
N ASN A 258 -17.76 -6.60 -10.90
CA ASN A 258 -19.12 -7.08 -11.14
C ASN A 258 -19.54 -8.20 -10.18
N ILE A 259 -18.58 -8.98 -9.68
CA ILE A 259 -18.84 -10.02 -8.68
C ILE A 259 -18.94 -9.40 -7.27
N ILE A 260 -17.98 -8.56 -6.88
CA ILE A 260 -17.84 -8.14 -5.48
C ILE A 260 -18.70 -6.94 -5.08
N ARG A 261 -19.23 -6.18 -6.02
CA ARG A 261 -20.09 -5.02 -5.72
C ARG A 261 -21.32 -5.44 -4.93
N CYS A 262 -21.54 -4.79 -3.80
CA CYS A 262 -22.68 -4.96 -2.90
C CYS A 262 -23.03 -3.62 -2.23
#